data_08266e0fa5962db65031a589e86a95db
#
_entry.id   08266e0fa5962db65031a589e86a95db
#
_cell.length_a   1.000
_cell.length_b   1.000
_cell.length_c   1.000
_cell.angle_alpha   90.00
_cell.angle_beta   90.00
_cell.angle_gamma   90.00
#
_symmetry.space_group_name_H-M   'P 1'
#
loop_
_entity.id
_entity.type
_entity.pdbx_description
1 polymer ?
#
loop_
_entity_poly.entity_id
_entity_poly.type
_entity_poly.pdbx_seq_one_letter_code
_entity_poly.pdbx_strand_id
1 'polypeptide(L)'
;MVRMIVYLVGLVASLLWMSRSDPTNGWFAIPSGLAIGFGIPLLDALMVNFRHLEVVWYALRTWRGRVRISASYLYRIRVDNEYLLVKGARFDQFQPVGGVYKSHPSSAGRRKQLGVLDDDLLVPDAVSEGDLRVRVPGKHLLSFVRWFEQGQGRETDGCREFHEELVATGLLPQDLFRTIKYDTLGRHYEPMRYSQWAQSQELLIADILELLPTPAQMEALRQLKANPSPQVLWASESQIRRMGATEGLANQTTRIAQTATWTIDITR
;
A
#
# COMPACT_ATOMS: atom_id res chain seq x y z
N MET A 1 -13.27 5.95 15.79
CA MET A 1 -14.11 4.85 16.32
C MET A 1 -15.14 5.34 17.34
N VAL A 2 -14.77 6.11 18.40
CA VAL A 2 -15.76 6.61 19.40
C VAL A 2 -16.91 7.38 18.74
N ARG A 3 -16.62 8.33 17.83
CA ARG A 3 -17.66 9.10 17.10
C ARG A 3 -18.62 8.19 16.31
N MET A 4 -18.11 7.14 15.65
CA MET A 4 -18.96 6.19 14.92
C MET A 4 -19.92 5.45 15.83
N ILE A 5 -19.45 5.04 17.01
CA ILE A 5 -20.30 4.38 18.01
C ILE A 5 -21.41 5.34 18.46
N VAL A 6 -21.09 6.60 18.73
CA VAL A 6 -22.08 7.62 19.12
C VAL A 6 -23.12 7.81 18.03
N TYR A 7 -22.71 7.94 16.75
CA TYR A 7 -23.64 8.08 15.64
C TYR A 7 -24.51 6.85 15.44
N LEU A 8 -23.93 5.65 15.56
CA LEU A 8 -24.68 4.40 15.45
C LEU A 8 -25.72 4.25 16.57
N VAL A 9 -25.33 4.51 17.83
CA VAL A 9 -26.25 4.46 18.96
C VAL A 9 -27.36 5.48 18.81
N GLY A 10 -27.04 6.72 18.42
CA GLY A 10 -28.00 7.78 18.18
C GLY A 10 -28.98 7.43 17.05
N LEU A 11 -28.48 6.86 15.94
CA LEU A 11 -29.31 6.41 14.82
C LEU A 11 -30.27 5.28 15.25
N VAL A 12 -29.76 4.25 15.94
CA VAL A 12 -30.58 3.13 16.42
C VAL A 12 -31.64 3.62 17.40
N ALA A 13 -31.30 4.49 18.35
CA ALA A 13 -32.26 5.07 19.29
C ALA A 13 -33.34 5.87 18.57
N SER A 14 -32.97 6.67 17.55
CA SER A 14 -33.91 7.45 16.75
C SER A 14 -34.87 6.55 15.94
N LEU A 15 -34.34 5.48 15.33
CA LEU A 15 -35.15 4.52 14.58
C LEU A 15 -36.12 3.74 15.49
N LEU A 16 -35.68 3.35 16.70
CA LEU A 16 -36.54 2.72 17.71
C LEU A 16 -37.64 3.68 18.20
N TRP A 17 -37.34 4.96 18.35
CA TRP A 17 -38.33 5.95 18.69
C TRP A 17 -39.33 6.14 17.53
N MET A 18 -38.87 6.28 16.29
CA MET A 18 -39.71 6.33 15.11
C MET A 18 -40.70 5.15 15.02
N SER A 19 -40.22 3.93 15.26
CA SER A 19 -41.03 2.72 15.17
C SER A 19 -42.17 2.65 16.21
N ARG A 20 -42.09 3.47 17.28
CA ARG A 20 -43.11 3.57 18.36
C ARG A 20 -43.97 4.86 18.24
N SER A 21 -43.64 5.75 17.30
CA SER A 21 -44.35 6.99 17.11
C SER A 21 -45.35 6.88 15.96
N ASP A 22 -46.51 7.51 16.10
CA ASP A 22 -47.49 7.61 15.01
C ASP A 22 -46.97 8.56 13.93
N PRO A 23 -46.85 8.12 12.67
CA PRO A 23 -46.40 8.96 11.56
C PRO A 23 -47.26 10.18 11.28
N THR A 24 -48.53 10.15 11.70
CA THR A 24 -49.49 11.26 11.51
C THR A 24 -49.32 12.35 12.56
N ASN A 25 -48.57 12.08 13.62
CA ASN A 25 -48.35 13.03 14.70
C ASN A 25 -47.15 13.94 14.37
N GLY A 26 -47.31 15.25 14.55
CA GLY A 26 -46.24 16.23 14.34
C GLY A 26 -44.96 15.95 15.13
N TRP A 27 -45.05 15.24 16.26
CA TRP A 27 -43.90 14.80 17.04
C TRP A 27 -43.01 13.78 16.33
N PHE A 28 -43.49 13.12 15.26
CA PHE A 28 -42.71 12.21 14.43
C PHE A 28 -41.53 12.90 13.72
N ALA A 29 -41.66 14.23 13.50
CA ALA A 29 -40.58 15.02 12.88
C ALA A 29 -39.28 15.04 13.69
N ILE A 30 -39.37 14.89 15.02
CA ILE A 30 -38.19 14.92 15.91
C ILE A 30 -37.32 13.66 15.70
N PRO A 31 -37.79 12.42 15.91
CA PRO A 31 -36.97 11.24 15.72
C PRO A 31 -36.55 11.06 14.26
N SER A 32 -37.36 11.49 13.27
CA SER A 32 -36.93 11.44 11.87
C SER A 32 -35.79 12.41 11.57
N GLY A 33 -35.84 13.63 12.09
CA GLY A 33 -34.73 14.59 11.97
C GLY A 33 -33.45 14.10 12.66
N LEU A 34 -33.56 13.48 13.85
CA LEU A 34 -32.43 12.87 14.54
C LEU A 34 -31.84 11.67 13.77
N ALA A 35 -32.69 10.82 13.17
CA ALA A 35 -32.23 9.70 12.37
C ALA A 35 -31.39 10.17 11.16
N ILE A 36 -31.80 11.25 10.48
CA ILE A 36 -31.02 11.87 9.40
C ILE A 36 -29.75 12.51 9.96
N GLY A 37 -29.87 13.25 11.08
CA GLY A 37 -28.76 13.94 11.75
C GLY A 37 -27.65 12.99 12.24
N PHE A 38 -27.95 11.76 12.60
CA PHE A 38 -26.96 10.73 12.94
C PHE A 38 -26.58 9.87 11.76
N GLY A 39 -27.49 9.63 10.81
CA GLY A 39 -27.27 8.76 9.65
C GLY A 39 -26.23 9.32 8.69
N ILE A 40 -26.34 10.61 8.32
CA ILE A 40 -25.40 11.24 7.40
C ILE A 40 -23.96 11.25 7.94
N PRO A 41 -23.67 11.72 9.19
CA PRO A 41 -22.32 11.66 9.75
C PRO A 41 -21.82 10.23 9.95
N LEU A 42 -22.72 9.26 10.20
CA LEU A 42 -22.31 7.85 10.27
C LEU A 42 -21.85 7.33 8.91
N LEU A 43 -22.58 7.62 7.84
CA LEU A 43 -22.21 7.24 6.48
C LEU A 43 -20.86 7.88 6.08
N ASP A 44 -20.69 9.16 6.34
CA ASP A 44 -19.42 9.84 6.11
C ASP A 44 -18.27 9.20 6.90
N ALA A 45 -18.48 8.95 8.19
CA ALA A 45 -17.50 8.30 9.04
C ALA A 45 -17.17 6.85 8.58
N LEU A 46 -18.15 6.12 8.05
CA LEU A 46 -17.95 4.79 7.46
C LEU A 46 -17.13 4.88 6.17
N MET A 47 -17.45 5.81 5.28
CA MET A 47 -16.73 6.01 4.02
C MET A 47 -15.27 6.40 4.27
N VAL A 48 -15.03 7.36 5.16
CA VAL A 48 -13.66 7.81 5.50
C VAL A 48 -12.86 6.73 6.20
N ASN A 49 -13.49 5.86 7.00
CA ASN A 49 -12.80 4.81 7.75
C ASN A 49 -12.96 3.41 7.14
N PHE A 50 -13.45 3.29 5.93
CA PHE A 50 -13.76 1.99 5.32
C PHE A 50 -12.56 1.03 5.37
N ARG A 51 -11.37 1.51 5.04
CA ARG A 51 -10.12 0.72 5.11
C ARG A 51 -9.81 0.22 6.51
N HIS A 52 -10.00 1.07 7.53
CA HIS A 52 -9.81 0.64 8.93
C HIS A 52 -10.84 -0.38 9.38
N LEU A 53 -12.07 -0.31 8.87
CA LEU A 53 -13.11 -1.32 9.13
C LEU A 53 -12.75 -2.66 8.50
N GLU A 54 -12.21 -2.65 7.30
CA GLU A 54 -11.69 -3.84 6.64
C GLU A 54 -10.54 -4.48 7.45
N VAL A 55 -9.59 -3.66 7.92
CA VAL A 55 -8.50 -4.13 8.80
C VAL A 55 -9.04 -4.66 10.13
N VAL A 56 -10.08 -4.05 10.71
CA VAL A 56 -10.76 -4.56 11.91
C VAL A 56 -11.39 -5.93 11.64
N TRP A 57 -12.07 -6.08 10.51
CA TRP A 57 -12.64 -7.37 10.11
C TRP A 57 -11.55 -8.44 9.97
N TYR A 58 -10.43 -8.12 9.33
CA TYR A 58 -9.28 -9.02 9.24
C TYR A 58 -8.70 -9.36 10.61
N ALA A 59 -8.58 -8.37 11.50
CA ALA A 59 -8.12 -8.57 12.87
C ALA A 59 -9.01 -9.54 13.65
N LEU A 60 -10.33 -9.42 13.51
CA LEU A 60 -11.30 -10.33 14.16
C LEU A 60 -11.18 -11.75 13.59
N ARG A 61 -11.12 -11.88 12.26
CA ARG A 61 -11.00 -13.18 11.59
C ARG A 61 -9.70 -13.92 11.93
N THR A 62 -8.61 -13.17 12.15
CA THR A 62 -7.29 -13.73 12.44
C THR A 62 -6.86 -13.59 13.89
N TRP A 63 -7.80 -13.31 14.79
CA TRP A 63 -7.54 -12.94 16.19
C TRP A 63 -6.52 -13.82 16.92
N ARG A 64 -6.62 -15.16 16.72
CA ARG A 64 -5.74 -16.15 17.34
C ARG A 64 -4.51 -16.49 16.51
N GLY A 65 -4.44 -16.01 15.28
CA GLY A 65 -3.34 -16.28 14.34
C GLY A 65 -2.38 -15.12 14.23
N ARG A 66 -1.43 -15.27 13.29
CA ARG A 66 -0.54 -14.20 12.84
C ARG A 66 -0.82 -13.88 11.39
N VAL A 67 -0.70 -12.61 11.03
CA VAL A 67 -0.80 -12.10 9.68
C VAL A 67 0.58 -11.66 9.23
N ARG A 68 1.01 -12.11 8.08
CA ARG A 68 2.19 -11.57 7.42
C ARG A 68 1.85 -10.21 6.84
N ILE A 69 2.69 -9.21 7.12
CA ILE A 69 2.56 -7.88 6.53
C ILE A 69 3.85 -7.58 5.78
N SER A 70 3.72 -7.07 4.56
CA SER A 70 4.81 -6.46 3.82
C SER A 70 4.42 -5.02 3.49
N ALA A 71 5.18 -4.07 4.04
CA ALA A 71 4.94 -2.64 3.84
C ALA A 71 6.07 -2.06 2.99
N SER A 72 5.74 -1.59 1.80
CA SER A 72 6.68 -1.17 0.76
C SER A 72 6.34 0.22 0.21
N TYR A 73 7.21 0.72 -0.62
CA TYR A 73 6.96 1.83 -1.53
C TYR A 73 7.39 1.44 -2.95
N LEU A 74 6.67 1.94 -3.94
CA LEU A 74 6.87 1.65 -5.34
C LEU A 74 6.87 2.96 -6.12
N TYR A 75 7.87 3.14 -6.99
CA TYR A 75 7.94 4.30 -7.84
C TYR A 75 7.13 4.12 -9.11
N ARG A 76 6.37 5.14 -9.45
CA ARG A 76 5.86 5.38 -10.78
C ARG A 76 6.83 6.31 -11.50
N ILE A 77 7.66 5.75 -12.38
CA ILE A 77 8.60 6.50 -13.23
C ILE A 77 8.10 6.40 -14.66
N ARG A 78 7.69 7.51 -15.22
CA ARG A 78 7.06 7.55 -16.54
C ARG A 78 7.85 8.45 -17.50
N VAL A 79 8.13 7.92 -18.70
CA VAL A 79 8.67 8.67 -19.84
C VAL A 79 7.75 8.44 -21.02
N ASP A 80 7.21 9.51 -21.59
CA ASP A 80 6.14 9.49 -22.58
C ASP A 80 4.93 8.70 -22.02
N ASN A 81 4.54 7.60 -22.65
CA ASN A 81 3.43 6.75 -22.20
C ASN A 81 3.90 5.37 -21.69
N GLU A 82 5.17 5.24 -21.31
CA GLU A 82 5.73 3.99 -20.81
C GLU A 82 6.29 4.17 -19.39
N TYR A 83 6.26 3.08 -18.64
CA TYR A 83 6.66 2.99 -17.25
C TYR A 83 7.96 2.20 -17.13
N LEU A 84 8.89 2.74 -16.36
CA LEU A 84 10.16 2.07 -16.05
C LEU A 84 9.90 0.95 -15.05
N LEU A 85 10.31 -0.24 -15.41
CA LEU A 85 10.38 -1.41 -14.54
C LEU A 85 11.81 -1.93 -14.51
N VAL A 86 12.23 -2.45 -13.38
CA VAL A 86 13.57 -3.06 -13.20
C VAL A 86 13.43 -4.57 -13.01
N LYS A 87 14.47 -5.30 -13.39
CA LYS A 87 14.54 -6.74 -13.21
C LYS A 87 14.65 -7.06 -11.72
N GLY A 88 13.72 -7.87 -11.20
CA GLY A 88 13.72 -8.27 -9.79
C GLY A 88 14.93 -9.15 -9.45
N ALA A 89 15.56 -8.88 -8.31
CA ALA A 89 16.68 -9.66 -7.84
C ALA A 89 16.27 -11.07 -7.36
N ARG A 90 15.04 -11.24 -6.85
CA ARG A 90 14.55 -12.50 -6.25
C ARG A 90 13.73 -13.35 -7.19
N PHE A 91 13.00 -12.70 -8.09
CA PHE A 91 12.13 -13.38 -9.06
C PHE A 91 12.50 -12.92 -10.46
N ASP A 92 12.55 -13.84 -11.41
CA ASP A 92 12.81 -13.53 -12.82
C ASP A 92 11.58 -12.85 -13.46
N GLN A 93 11.36 -11.62 -13.05
CA GLN A 93 10.29 -10.75 -13.53
C GLN A 93 10.70 -9.28 -13.42
N PHE A 94 10.07 -8.41 -14.21
CA PHE A 94 10.22 -6.98 -14.10
C PHE A 94 9.20 -6.42 -13.10
N GLN A 95 9.63 -5.48 -12.27
CA GLN A 95 8.84 -4.88 -11.19
C GLN A 95 9.08 -3.38 -11.13
N PRO A 96 8.18 -2.58 -10.51
CA PRO A 96 8.44 -1.18 -10.23
C PRO A 96 9.68 -1.03 -9.36
N VAL A 97 10.44 0.04 -9.60
CA VAL A 97 11.52 0.45 -8.69
C VAL A 97 10.96 0.66 -7.30
N GLY A 98 11.58 0.11 -6.28
CA GLY A 98 11.13 0.25 -4.91
C GLY A 98 11.37 -0.98 -4.05
N GLY A 99 11.07 -0.85 -2.79
CA GLY A 99 11.31 -1.90 -1.82
C GLY A 99 10.52 -1.75 -0.54
N VAL A 100 10.93 -2.52 0.44
CA VAL A 100 10.25 -2.59 1.73
C VAL A 100 10.82 -1.51 2.65
N TYR A 101 9.94 -0.80 3.33
CA TYR A 101 10.34 0.14 4.37
C TYR A 101 11.15 -0.55 5.47
N LYS A 102 12.10 0.15 6.03
CA LYS A 102 12.86 -0.30 7.20
C LYS A 102 12.31 0.26 8.49
N SER A 103 12.34 -0.55 9.55
CA SER A 103 12.09 -0.10 10.91
C SER A 103 13.35 0.50 11.50
N HIS A 104 13.21 1.56 12.29
CA HIS A 104 14.33 2.13 13.04
C HIS A 104 14.48 1.43 14.39
N PRO A 105 15.70 1.38 14.97
CA PRO A 105 15.93 0.80 16.29
C PRO A 105 15.03 1.42 17.38
N SER A 106 14.65 2.69 17.26
CA SER A 106 13.73 3.39 18.16
C SER A 106 12.34 2.77 18.25
N SER A 107 11.93 1.98 17.26
CA SER A 107 10.64 1.28 17.24
C SER A 107 10.64 -0.07 17.97
N ALA A 108 11.81 -0.56 18.44
CA ALA A 108 11.93 -1.90 19.02
C ALA A 108 10.95 -2.14 20.18
N GLY A 109 10.80 -1.17 21.08
CA GLY A 109 9.83 -1.24 22.18
C GLY A 109 8.40 -1.36 21.70
N ARG A 110 8.01 -0.59 20.67
CA ARG A 110 6.67 -0.64 20.09
C ARG A 110 6.41 -1.94 19.36
N ARG A 111 7.38 -2.43 18.58
CA ARG A 111 7.30 -3.73 17.89
C ARG A 111 7.11 -4.87 18.90
N LYS A 112 7.90 -4.87 20.00
CA LYS A 112 7.76 -5.84 21.09
C LYS A 112 6.37 -5.78 21.74
N GLN A 113 5.86 -4.58 22.04
CA GLN A 113 4.52 -4.39 22.60
C GLN A 113 3.41 -4.94 21.68
N LEU A 114 3.57 -4.80 20.38
CA LEU A 114 2.64 -5.32 19.38
C LEU A 114 2.87 -6.81 19.07
N GLY A 115 3.87 -7.44 19.65
CA GLY A 115 4.23 -8.84 19.40
C GLY A 115 4.67 -9.11 17.97
N VAL A 116 5.29 -8.11 17.32
CA VAL A 116 5.81 -8.20 15.95
C VAL A 116 7.02 -9.12 15.93
N LEU A 117 7.03 -10.06 15.01
CA LEU A 117 8.18 -10.90 14.67
C LEU A 117 8.65 -10.57 13.26
N ASP A 118 9.93 -10.69 13.02
CA ASP A 118 10.48 -10.63 11.66
C ASP A 118 9.98 -11.82 10.84
N ASP A 119 9.90 -11.68 9.51
CA ASP A 119 9.47 -12.76 8.65
C ASP A 119 10.61 -13.75 8.45
N ASP A 120 10.50 -14.93 9.06
CA ASP A 120 11.47 -16.01 9.07
C ASP A 120 11.55 -16.81 7.75
N LEU A 121 10.67 -16.56 6.80
CA LEU A 121 10.66 -17.23 5.49
C LEU A 121 11.78 -16.74 4.56
N LEU A 122 12.34 -15.59 4.85
CA LEU A 122 13.50 -15.05 4.15
C LEU A 122 14.65 -15.05 5.14
N VAL A 123 15.70 -15.79 4.83
CA VAL A 123 16.93 -15.73 5.65
C VAL A 123 17.35 -14.26 5.72
N PRO A 124 17.40 -13.66 6.92
CA PRO A 124 17.82 -12.27 7.05
C PRO A 124 19.25 -12.14 6.54
N ASP A 125 19.45 -11.39 5.50
CA ASP A 125 20.75 -10.92 5.06
C ASP A 125 20.96 -9.48 5.55
N ALA A 126 22.17 -8.96 5.43
CA ALA A 126 22.49 -7.59 5.85
C ALA A 126 21.62 -6.53 5.11
N VAL A 127 21.07 -6.88 3.96
CA VAL A 127 20.22 -5.99 3.14
C VAL A 127 18.79 -5.98 3.67
N SER A 128 18.27 -7.11 4.14
CA SER A 128 16.89 -7.26 4.61
C SER A 128 16.71 -6.99 6.11
N GLU A 129 17.80 -6.71 6.84
CA GLU A 129 17.72 -6.37 8.26
C GLU A 129 16.84 -5.14 8.48
N GLY A 130 15.89 -5.27 9.40
CA GLY A 130 14.95 -4.20 9.73
C GLY A 130 13.80 -4.01 8.74
N ASP A 131 13.69 -4.80 7.68
CA ASP A 131 12.58 -4.74 6.74
C ASP A 131 11.23 -4.86 7.47
N LEU A 132 10.24 -4.08 7.03
CA LEU A 132 8.85 -4.24 7.46
C LEU A 132 8.13 -5.38 6.72
N ARG A 133 8.84 -6.51 6.57
CA ARG A 133 8.28 -7.83 6.30
C ARG A 133 8.18 -8.55 7.63
N VAL A 134 6.99 -8.57 8.19
CA VAL A 134 6.80 -8.95 9.59
C VAL A 134 5.57 -9.83 9.78
N ARG A 135 5.54 -10.58 10.89
CA ARG A 135 4.39 -11.35 11.32
C ARG A 135 3.77 -10.70 12.57
N VAL A 136 2.54 -10.26 12.44
CA VAL A 136 1.82 -9.52 13.49
C VAL A 136 0.67 -10.38 14.02
N PRO A 137 0.48 -10.51 15.35
CA PRO A 137 -0.72 -11.15 15.90
C PRO A 137 -1.99 -10.45 15.41
N GLY A 138 -3.00 -11.19 14.96
CA GLY A 138 -4.23 -10.61 14.42
C GLY A 138 -4.89 -9.61 15.37
N LYS A 139 -4.89 -9.88 16.68
CA LYS A 139 -5.41 -8.95 17.72
C LYS A 139 -4.71 -7.59 17.74
N HIS A 140 -3.48 -7.49 17.21
CA HIS A 140 -2.71 -6.25 17.12
C HIS A 140 -2.64 -5.66 15.70
N LEU A 141 -3.29 -6.28 14.72
CA LEU A 141 -3.23 -5.90 13.31
C LEU A 141 -3.60 -4.42 13.09
N LEU A 142 -4.74 -3.97 13.61
CA LEU A 142 -5.16 -2.57 13.49
C LEU A 142 -4.18 -1.60 14.16
N SER A 143 -3.64 -1.98 15.33
CA SER A 143 -2.66 -1.15 16.05
C SER A 143 -1.34 -1.04 15.30
N PHE A 144 -0.94 -2.12 14.61
CA PHE A 144 0.24 -2.12 13.74
C PHE A 144 0.03 -1.22 12.51
N VAL A 145 -1.10 -1.38 11.81
CA VAL A 145 -1.42 -0.55 10.62
C VAL A 145 -1.42 0.93 10.99
N ARG A 146 -2.05 1.30 12.10
CA ARG A 146 -2.05 2.69 12.58
C ARG A 146 -0.65 3.20 12.93
N TRP A 147 0.16 2.38 13.59
CA TRP A 147 1.56 2.72 13.87
C TRP A 147 2.34 2.95 12.57
N PHE A 148 2.16 2.08 11.58
CA PHE A 148 2.79 2.22 10.27
C PHE A 148 2.36 3.52 9.58
N GLU A 149 1.07 3.85 9.60
CA GLU A 149 0.52 5.08 9.01
C GLU A 149 1.04 6.35 9.66
N GLN A 150 1.33 6.32 10.96
CA GLN A 150 1.91 7.46 11.69
C GLN A 150 3.37 7.76 11.30
N GLY A 151 4.06 6.83 10.64
CA GLY A 151 5.43 7.01 10.18
C GLY A 151 6.50 7.07 11.27
N GLN A 152 6.14 6.87 12.55
CA GLN A 152 7.07 6.98 13.66
C GLN A 152 7.93 5.72 13.82
N GLY A 153 9.25 5.91 13.96
CA GLY A 153 10.18 4.80 14.21
C GLY A 153 10.40 3.88 13.01
N ARG A 154 10.13 4.37 11.81
CA ARG A 154 10.41 3.68 10.55
C ARG A 154 10.92 4.64 9.48
N GLU A 155 11.47 4.08 8.44
CA GLU A 155 11.78 4.83 7.22
C GLU A 155 10.50 5.49 6.66
N THR A 156 10.61 6.75 6.29
CA THR A 156 9.53 7.53 5.66
C THR A 156 9.94 8.09 4.32
N ASP A 157 11.24 8.01 4.00
CA ASP A 157 11.80 8.43 2.73
C ASP A 157 11.96 7.23 1.78
N GLY A 158 11.47 7.36 0.57
CA GLY A 158 11.55 6.33 -0.46
C GLY A 158 12.86 6.32 -1.26
N CYS A 159 13.82 7.21 -0.98
CA CYS A 159 14.99 7.42 -1.85
C CYS A 159 15.96 6.23 -1.89
N ARG A 160 16.06 5.43 -0.84
CA ARG A 160 17.05 4.35 -0.70
C ARG A 160 17.02 3.37 -1.86
N GLU A 161 15.88 2.73 -2.11
CA GLU A 161 15.75 1.72 -3.17
C GLU A 161 15.93 2.33 -4.57
N PHE A 162 15.49 3.58 -4.77
CA PHE A 162 15.76 4.28 -6.03
C PHE A 162 17.25 4.37 -6.31
N HIS A 163 18.05 4.73 -5.30
CA HIS A 163 19.50 4.81 -5.44
C HIS A 163 20.14 3.43 -5.57
N GLU A 164 19.70 2.45 -4.81
CA GLU A 164 20.22 1.08 -4.88
C GLU A 164 19.95 0.42 -6.23
N GLU A 165 18.72 0.57 -6.77
CA GLU A 165 18.31 -0.13 -7.99
C GLU A 165 18.68 0.61 -9.30
N LEU A 166 18.77 1.95 -9.30
CA LEU A 166 19.00 2.72 -10.52
C LEU A 166 20.35 3.45 -10.55
N VAL A 167 20.81 3.98 -9.41
CA VAL A 167 22.03 4.80 -9.38
C VAL A 167 23.25 3.94 -9.09
N ALA A 168 23.21 3.11 -8.05
CA ALA A 168 24.33 2.25 -7.68
C ALA A 168 24.61 1.16 -8.73
N THR A 169 23.58 0.76 -9.50
CA THR A 169 23.73 -0.15 -10.64
C THR A 169 24.32 0.51 -11.90
N GLY A 170 24.48 1.84 -11.89
CA GLY A 170 24.98 2.59 -13.03
C GLY A 170 23.97 2.81 -14.15
N LEU A 171 22.68 2.48 -13.94
CA LEU A 171 21.63 2.73 -14.92
C LEU A 171 21.32 4.22 -15.06
N LEU A 172 21.44 4.98 -13.96
CA LEU A 172 21.31 6.43 -13.99
C LEU A 172 22.56 7.11 -13.42
N PRO A 173 22.97 8.28 -13.97
CA PRO A 173 24.17 8.97 -13.55
C PRO A 173 24.02 9.56 -12.14
N GLN A 174 24.97 9.24 -11.26
CA GLN A 174 24.95 9.60 -9.84
C GLN A 174 24.95 11.12 -9.60
N ASP A 175 25.63 11.89 -10.43
CA ASP A 175 25.70 13.35 -10.32
C ASP A 175 24.35 14.02 -10.53
N LEU A 176 23.54 13.52 -11.47
CA LEU A 176 22.20 14.03 -11.75
C LEU A 176 21.14 13.54 -10.74
N PHE A 177 21.30 12.32 -10.23
CA PHE A 177 20.31 11.70 -9.33
C PHE A 177 20.77 11.63 -7.85
N ARG A 178 21.71 12.50 -7.46
CA ARG A 178 22.12 12.61 -6.04
C ARG A 178 20.94 12.92 -5.13
N THR A 179 20.02 13.73 -5.60
CA THR A 179 18.75 14.03 -4.94
C THR A 179 17.61 13.85 -5.94
N ILE A 180 16.52 13.24 -5.48
CA ILE A 180 15.31 13.08 -6.27
C ILE A 180 14.13 13.75 -5.57
N LYS A 181 13.16 14.20 -6.35
CA LYS A 181 11.87 14.68 -5.85
C LYS A 181 10.79 13.72 -6.29
N TYR A 182 9.86 13.46 -5.42
CA TYR A 182 8.70 12.62 -5.72
C TYR A 182 7.46 13.16 -5.00
N ASP A 183 6.30 12.80 -5.52
CA ASP A 183 5.02 13.05 -4.88
C ASP A 183 4.40 11.72 -4.45
N THR A 184 3.71 11.70 -3.31
CA THR A 184 2.99 10.51 -2.86
C THR A 184 1.60 10.55 -3.44
N LEU A 185 1.31 9.66 -4.39
CA LEU A 185 0.00 9.57 -5.03
C LEU A 185 -1.05 8.97 -4.11
N GLY A 186 -0.64 8.01 -3.31
CA GLY A 186 -1.53 7.33 -2.38
C GLY A 186 -0.93 6.04 -1.87
N ARG A 187 -1.73 5.33 -1.07
CA ARG A 187 -1.37 4.03 -0.50
C ARG A 187 -2.30 2.96 -1.03
N HIS A 188 -1.72 1.95 -1.64
CA HIS A 188 -2.42 0.74 -2.04
C HIS A 188 -2.44 -0.25 -0.88
N TYR A 189 -3.61 -0.83 -0.62
CA TYR A 189 -3.82 -1.97 0.27
C TYR A 189 -4.33 -3.13 -0.56
N GLU A 190 -3.53 -4.17 -0.72
CA GLU A 190 -4.03 -5.40 -1.33
C GLU A 190 -4.98 -6.09 -0.35
N PRO A 191 -6.18 -6.53 -0.78
CA PRO A 191 -7.09 -7.28 0.07
C PRO A 191 -6.39 -8.48 0.72
N MET A 192 -6.61 -8.67 2.04
CA MET A 192 -5.94 -9.75 2.76
C MET A 192 -6.36 -11.11 2.18
N ARG A 193 -5.37 -11.90 1.81
CA ARG A 193 -5.55 -13.24 1.25
C ARG A 193 -4.60 -14.24 1.90
N TYR A 194 -4.95 -15.53 1.80
CA TYR A 194 -4.02 -16.58 2.21
C TYR A 194 -2.92 -16.73 1.16
N SER A 195 -1.69 -16.56 1.58
CA SER A 195 -0.50 -16.79 0.76
C SER A 195 0.00 -18.21 0.96
N GLN A 196 -0.03 -19.03 -0.10
CA GLN A 196 0.52 -20.39 -0.06
C GLN A 196 2.03 -20.37 0.17
N TRP A 197 2.72 -19.38 -0.38
CA TRP A 197 4.15 -19.19 -0.18
C TRP A 197 4.48 -18.84 1.27
N ALA A 198 3.74 -17.92 1.87
CA ALA A 198 3.96 -17.47 3.26
C ALA A 198 3.30 -18.39 4.30
N GLN A 199 2.48 -19.37 3.86
CA GLN A 199 1.68 -20.25 4.73
C GLN A 199 0.90 -19.48 5.81
N SER A 200 0.40 -18.29 5.44
CA SER A 200 -0.33 -17.41 6.36
C SER A 200 -1.25 -16.45 5.62
N GLN A 201 -2.17 -15.82 6.34
CA GLN A 201 -2.85 -14.64 5.82
C GLN A 201 -1.81 -13.54 5.60
N GLU A 202 -1.93 -12.82 4.47
CA GLU A 202 -0.99 -11.81 4.04
C GLU A 202 -1.72 -10.50 3.73
N LEU A 203 -1.19 -9.40 4.26
CA LEU A 203 -1.60 -8.03 3.97
C LEU A 203 -0.42 -7.30 3.34
N LEU A 204 -0.59 -6.86 2.09
CA LEU A 204 0.41 -6.07 1.38
C LEU A 204 -0.01 -4.61 1.38
N ILE A 205 0.93 -3.73 1.72
CA ILE A 205 0.75 -2.28 1.76
C ILE A 205 1.85 -1.66 0.91
N ALA A 206 1.49 -0.78 -0.01
CA ALA A 206 2.45 -0.07 -0.84
C ALA A 206 2.12 1.41 -0.97
N ASP A 207 3.04 2.28 -0.61
CA ASP A 207 2.98 3.70 -0.95
C ASP A 207 3.42 3.87 -2.40
N ILE A 208 2.62 4.55 -3.22
CA ILE A 208 2.93 4.80 -4.62
C ILE A 208 3.50 6.21 -4.75
N LEU A 209 4.74 6.28 -5.21
CA LEU A 209 5.53 7.50 -5.33
C LEU A 209 5.71 7.86 -6.81
N GLU A 210 5.28 9.03 -7.22
CA GLU A 210 5.55 9.52 -8.57
C GLU A 210 6.84 10.32 -8.60
N LEU A 211 7.80 9.88 -9.40
CA LEU A 211 9.04 10.64 -9.61
C LEU A 211 8.72 11.98 -10.29
N LEU A 212 9.26 13.07 -9.75
CA LEU A 212 9.18 14.42 -10.29
C LEU A 212 10.57 14.84 -10.80
N PRO A 213 10.97 14.41 -11.99
CA PRO A 213 12.32 14.62 -12.49
C PRO A 213 12.51 16.08 -12.93
N THR A 214 13.70 16.61 -12.71
CA THR A 214 14.18 17.84 -13.37
C THR A 214 14.32 17.62 -14.88
N PRO A 215 14.42 18.69 -15.69
CA PRO A 215 14.65 18.53 -17.13
C PRO A 215 15.91 17.69 -17.47
N ALA A 216 16.99 17.84 -16.72
CA ALA A 216 18.22 17.04 -16.91
C ALA A 216 18.02 15.57 -16.53
N GLN A 217 17.30 15.30 -15.44
CA GLN A 217 16.93 13.93 -15.04
C GLN A 217 15.99 13.29 -16.05
N MET A 218 15.02 14.03 -16.57
CA MET A 218 14.12 13.54 -17.62
C MET A 218 14.88 13.17 -18.90
N GLU A 219 15.87 13.96 -19.27
CA GLU A 219 16.72 13.65 -20.43
C GLU A 219 17.55 12.38 -20.20
N ALA A 220 18.12 12.20 -19.01
CA ALA A 220 18.83 10.96 -18.66
C ALA A 220 17.89 9.73 -18.69
N LEU A 221 16.64 9.88 -18.25
CA LEU A 221 15.64 8.81 -18.36
C LEU A 221 15.30 8.47 -19.81
N ARG A 222 15.21 9.49 -20.70
CA ARG A 222 15.02 9.25 -22.13
C ARG A 222 16.22 8.54 -22.77
N GLN A 223 17.43 8.90 -22.36
CA GLN A 223 18.64 8.21 -22.80
C GLN A 223 18.68 6.75 -22.34
N LEU A 224 18.28 6.47 -21.08
CA LEU A 224 18.12 5.10 -20.60
C LEU A 224 17.06 4.33 -21.42
N LYS A 225 15.98 5.00 -21.84
CA LYS A 225 14.95 4.41 -22.68
C LYS A 225 15.46 4.12 -24.11
N ALA A 226 16.25 5.00 -24.65
CA ALA A 226 16.84 4.85 -26.00
C ALA A 226 17.93 3.76 -26.05
N ASN A 227 18.56 3.43 -24.91
CA ASN A 227 19.63 2.45 -24.81
C ASN A 227 19.15 1.21 -24.04
N PRO A 228 18.61 0.18 -24.71
CA PRO A 228 18.07 -0.99 -24.08
C PRO A 228 19.07 -1.68 -23.14
N SER A 229 18.62 -2.03 -21.95
CA SER A 229 19.38 -2.79 -20.95
C SER A 229 18.58 -4.02 -20.53
N PRO A 230 19.21 -5.20 -20.35
CA PRO A 230 18.52 -6.39 -19.86
C PRO A 230 17.98 -6.25 -18.42
N GLN A 231 18.42 -5.22 -17.71
CA GLN A 231 17.99 -4.94 -16.33
C GLN A 231 16.74 -4.03 -16.29
N VAL A 232 16.33 -3.46 -17.41
CA VAL A 232 15.26 -2.45 -17.48
C VAL A 232 14.26 -2.83 -18.56
N LEU A 233 13.00 -2.64 -18.25
CA LEU A 233 11.90 -2.73 -19.19
C LEU A 233 11.10 -1.44 -19.17
N TRP A 234 10.89 -0.85 -20.33
CA TRP A 234 9.89 0.19 -20.53
C TRP A 234 8.61 -0.46 -21.03
N ALA A 235 7.57 -0.40 -20.21
CA ALA A 235 6.32 -1.09 -20.47
C ALA A 235 5.16 -0.10 -20.59
N SER A 236 4.32 -0.31 -21.60
CA SER A 236 3.05 0.40 -21.70
C SER A 236 2.07 -0.07 -20.60
N GLU A 237 1.05 0.74 -20.32
CA GLU A 237 -0.02 0.37 -19.39
C GLU A 237 -0.67 -0.96 -19.76
N SER A 238 -0.92 -1.19 -21.06
CA SER A 238 -1.52 -2.44 -21.53
C SER A 238 -0.63 -3.67 -21.27
N GLN A 239 0.69 -3.54 -21.41
CA GLN A 239 1.64 -4.61 -21.09
C GLN A 239 1.67 -4.89 -19.60
N ILE A 240 1.62 -3.86 -18.75
CA ILE A 240 1.55 -4.01 -17.29
C ILE A 240 0.26 -4.73 -16.90
N ARG A 241 -0.90 -4.31 -17.42
CA ARG A 241 -2.20 -4.94 -17.12
C ARG A 241 -2.26 -6.41 -17.51
N ARG A 242 -1.55 -6.78 -18.58
CA ARG A 242 -1.42 -8.17 -19.03
C ARG A 242 -0.26 -8.92 -18.37
N MET A 243 0.42 -8.31 -17.39
CA MET A 243 1.59 -8.87 -16.71
C MET A 243 2.68 -9.35 -17.68
N GLY A 244 2.88 -8.62 -18.79
CA GLY A 244 3.86 -8.91 -19.83
C GLY A 244 3.42 -9.93 -20.87
N ALA A 245 2.18 -10.43 -20.82
CA ALA A 245 1.66 -11.28 -21.89
C ALA A 245 1.49 -10.49 -23.18
N THR A 246 1.99 -11.04 -24.28
CA THR A 246 1.89 -10.46 -25.62
C THR A 246 0.71 -11.11 -26.37
N GLU A 247 -0.11 -10.29 -27.00
CA GLU A 247 -1.25 -10.76 -27.78
C GLU A 247 -0.79 -11.64 -28.94
N GLY A 248 -1.38 -12.81 -29.07
CA GLY A 248 -1.06 -13.76 -30.13
C GLY A 248 0.15 -14.67 -29.91
N LEU A 249 0.89 -14.51 -28.81
CA LEU A 249 1.99 -15.40 -28.46
C LEU A 249 1.57 -16.34 -27.31
N ALA A 250 1.67 -17.66 -27.55
CA ALA A 250 1.36 -18.69 -26.55
C ALA A 250 2.33 -18.65 -25.34
N ASN A 251 3.55 -18.16 -25.55
CA ASN A 251 4.58 -18.07 -24.52
C ASN A 251 4.78 -16.61 -24.09
N GLN A 252 4.63 -16.36 -22.78
CA GLN A 252 4.96 -15.09 -22.17
C GLN A 252 6.49 -14.89 -22.20
N THR A 253 6.96 -14.00 -23.07
CA THR A 253 8.41 -13.72 -23.23
C THR A 253 8.95 -12.81 -22.13
N THR A 254 8.09 -12.04 -21.49
CA THR A 254 8.44 -11.08 -20.46
C THR A 254 7.47 -11.20 -19.30
N ARG A 255 7.98 -11.38 -18.09
CA ARG A 255 7.16 -11.44 -16.88
C ARG A 255 7.17 -10.09 -16.19
N ILE A 256 6.00 -9.54 -15.92
CA ILE A 256 5.82 -8.31 -15.12
C ILE A 256 5.10 -8.69 -13.82
N ALA A 257 5.64 -8.18 -12.70
CA ALA A 257 5.06 -8.40 -11.38
C ALA A 257 3.66 -7.77 -11.26
N GLN A 258 2.75 -8.43 -10.56
CA GLN A 258 1.42 -7.90 -10.28
C GLN A 258 1.47 -6.52 -9.61
N THR A 259 2.48 -6.27 -8.76
CA THR A 259 2.67 -4.98 -8.09
C THR A 259 2.84 -3.79 -9.03
N ALA A 260 3.21 -4.04 -10.31
CA ALA A 260 3.27 -2.97 -11.31
C ALA A 260 1.88 -2.38 -11.62
N THR A 261 0.80 -3.16 -11.51
CA THR A 261 -0.56 -2.64 -11.71
C THR A 261 -0.94 -1.58 -10.67
N TRP A 262 -0.41 -1.70 -9.45
CA TRP A 262 -0.68 -0.74 -8.38
C TRP A 262 -0.17 0.66 -8.70
N THR A 263 0.92 0.76 -9.48
CA THR A 263 1.50 2.06 -9.88
C THR A 263 0.69 2.76 -10.96
N ILE A 264 -0.13 2.04 -11.72
CA ILE A 264 -0.98 2.60 -12.79
C ILE A 264 -2.42 2.82 -12.36
N ASP A 265 -2.93 2.06 -11.38
CA ASP A 265 -4.33 2.12 -10.94
C ASP A 265 -4.61 3.27 -9.95
N ILE A 266 -3.58 3.85 -9.34
CA ILE A 266 -3.74 5.04 -8.48
C ILE A 266 -3.77 6.29 -9.34
N THR A 267 -4.92 6.95 -9.31
CA THR A 267 -5.11 8.31 -9.85
C THR A 267 -5.00 9.35 -8.73
N ARG A 268 -4.51 10.55 -9.07
CA ARG A 268 -4.48 11.71 -8.16
C ARG A 268 -5.87 12.11 -7.73
#